data_1a2c7820bc4a40f183308ffca8840ced
#
_entry.id   1a2c7820bc4a40f183308ffca8840ced
#
_cell.length_a   1.000
_cell.length_b   1.000
_cell.length_c   1.000
_cell.angle_alpha   90.00
_cell.angle_beta   90.00
_cell.angle_gamma   90.00
#
_symmetry.space_group_name_H-M   'P 1'
#
loop_
_entity.id
_entity.type
_entity.pdbx_description
1 polymer ?
#
loop_
_entity_poly.entity_id
_entity_poly.type
_entity_poly.pdbx_seq_one_letter_code
_entity_poly.pdbx_strand_id
1 'polypeptide(L)'
;MSPSETSSVPFVPETAFGIWFLRTYTWEHHVLRVAINDLKRLIDAPLPAAPVIVDVGCGQGISFRLLAEAFKPRRIVGIDFHEPSLALAANSADACRDKLADIEVLHGDCAQLPLPDASADIVFCHQTFHHLVEQDGALAEFHRVLKPGGILLFAESTDAYIKSWVIRLLFRHPMHVQKSADGYLDMIRRGGFRFDQRNVSLPYLWWSRAKDFGLLERLGLYHPQPGKRRETLVNVAAVKAD
;
A
#
# COMPACT_ATOMS: atom_id res chain seq x y z
N MET A 1 -12.38 -16.54 37.53
CA MET A 1 -12.07 -16.97 36.18
C MET A 1 -12.20 -15.72 35.27
N SER A 2 -11.09 -15.13 34.92
CA SER A 2 -11.06 -13.97 33.99
C SER A 2 -11.38 -14.44 32.58
N PRO A 3 -12.12 -13.66 31.79
CA PRO A 3 -12.33 -13.97 30.37
C PRO A 3 -10.97 -13.88 29.66
N SER A 4 -10.62 -14.92 28.92
CA SER A 4 -9.47 -14.93 28.03
C SER A 4 -9.57 -13.79 27.03
N GLU A 5 -8.61 -12.89 27.05
CA GLU A 5 -8.34 -11.94 25.97
C GLU A 5 -8.08 -12.76 24.70
N THR A 6 -9.08 -12.89 23.87
CA THR A 6 -8.88 -13.28 22.47
C THR A 6 -8.19 -12.10 21.79
N SER A 7 -6.86 -12.16 21.71
CA SER A 7 -6.07 -11.25 20.89
C SER A 7 -6.58 -11.37 19.45
N SER A 8 -7.41 -10.44 19.04
CA SER A 8 -7.84 -10.35 17.64
C SER A 8 -6.60 -9.98 16.81
N VAL A 9 -6.22 -10.87 15.91
CA VAL A 9 -5.12 -10.58 14.96
C VAL A 9 -5.51 -9.33 14.17
N PRO A 10 -4.69 -8.26 14.17
CA PRO A 10 -5.07 -6.97 13.57
C PRO A 10 -5.18 -7.00 12.05
N PHE A 11 -4.86 -8.12 11.42
CA PHE A 11 -4.92 -8.30 9.96
C PHE A 11 -5.30 -9.75 9.61
N VAL A 12 -5.70 -9.98 8.35
CA VAL A 12 -5.93 -11.32 7.81
C VAL A 12 -4.67 -11.81 7.08
N PRO A 13 -4.03 -12.91 7.53
CA PRO A 13 -2.83 -13.44 6.90
C PRO A 13 -3.09 -13.91 5.46
N GLU A 14 -2.14 -13.68 4.59
CA GLU A 14 -2.20 -14.06 3.19
C GLU A 14 -2.04 -15.59 3.00
N THR A 15 -2.49 -16.11 1.87
CA THR A 15 -2.30 -17.52 1.47
C THR A 15 -0.85 -17.81 1.08
N ALA A 16 -0.46 -19.10 1.10
CA ALA A 16 0.87 -19.50 0.60
C ALA A 16 1.09 -19.10 -0.88
N PHE A 17 0.02 -19.10 -1.70
CA PHE A 17 0.05 -18.62 -3.08
C PHE A 17 0.31 -17.11 -3.12
N GLY A 18 -0.40 -16.33 -2.31
CA GLY A 18 -0.19 -14.89 -2.21
C GLY A 18 1.24 -14.53 -1.80
N ILE A 19 1.77 -15.17 -0.75
CA ILE A 19 3.15 -14.98 -0.30
C ILE A 19 4.17 -15.30 -1.41
N TRP A 20 3.96 -16.39 -2.16
CA TRP A 20 4.79 -16.73 -3.31
C TRP A 20 4.67 -15.70 -4.43
N PHE A 21 3.43 -15.27 -4.77
CA PHE A 21 3.16 -14.32 -5.84
C PHE A 21 3.87 -12.98 -5.64
N LEU A 22 3.95 -12.49 -4.40
CA LEU A 22 4.66 -11.26 -4.04
C LEU A 22 6.17 -11.29 -4.41
N ARG A 23 6.75 -12.48 -4.66
CA ARG A 23 8.17 -12.66 -5.05
C ARG A 23 8.37 -12.79 -6.55
N THR A 24 7.29 -12.73 -7.33
CA THR A 24 7.38 -12.92 -8.78
C THR A 24 7.81 -11.64 -9.50
N TYR A 25 8.44 -11.82 -10.65
CA TYR A 25 8.71 -10.72 -11.57
C TYR A 25 7.45 -9.91 -11.92
N THR A 26 6.31 -10.60 -12.06
CA THR A 26 5.01 -9.96 -12.34
C THR A 26 4.63 -8.97 -11.24
N TRP A 27 4.76 -9.36 -9.98
CA TRP A 27 4.47 -8.46 -8.87
C TRP A 27 5.39 -7.25 -8.86
N GLU A 28 6.71 -7.46 -8.91
CA GLU A 28 7.68 -6.37 -8.84
C GLU A 28 7.52 -5.38 -10.01
N HIS A 29 7.42 -5.88 -11.25
CA HIS A 29 7.51 -5.03 -12.45
C HIS A 29 6.16 -4.54 -12.96
N HIS A 30 5.09 -5.32 -12.80
CA HIS A 30 3.77 -4.99 -13.34
C HIS A 30 2.76 -4.51 -12.27
N VAL A 31 3.10 -4.63 -10.99
CA VAL A 31 2.26 -4.14 -9.89
C VAL A 31 2.98 -3.03 -9.14
N LEU A 32 4.03 -3.37 -8.39
CA LEU A 32 4.68 -2.46 -7.45
C LEU A 32 5.41 -1.30 -8.15
N ARG A 33 6.26 -1.57 -9.14
CA ARG A 33 6.97 -0.53 -9.91
C ARG A 33 6.01 0.41 -10.63
N VAL A 34 4.93 -0.11 -11.18
CA VAL A 34 3.90 0.69 -11.86
C VAL A 34 3.21 1.62 -10.86
N ALA A 35 2.85 1.09 -9.66
CA ALA A 35 2.23 1.89 -8.60
C ALA A 35 3.17 2.99 -8.09
N ILE A 36 4.45 2.68 -7.82
CA ILE A 36 5.44 3.67 -7.37
C ILE A 36 5.63 4.79 -8.40
N ASN A 37 5.75 4.44 -9.68
CA ASN A 37 5.91 5.43 -10.75
C ASN A 37 4.65 6.31 -10.90
N ASP A 38 3.47 5.72 -10.77
CA ASP A 38 2.22 6.47 -10.84
C ASP A 38 2.07 7.40 -9.64
N LEU A 39 2.29 6.91 -8.41
CA LEU A 39 2.27 7.72 -7.20
C LEU A 39 3.27 8.88 -7.24
N LYS A 40 4.49 8.63 -7.73
CA LYS A 40 5.49 9.69 -7.91
C LYS A 40 5.01 10.80 -8.83
N ARG A 41 4.31 10.46 -9.92
CA ARG A 41 3.73 11.42 -10.86
C ARG A 41 2.59 12.24 -10.25
N LEU A 42 1.87 11.68 -9.27
CA LEU A 42 0.75 12.33 -8.59
C LEU A 42 1.18 13.34 -7.51
N ILE A 43 2.45 13.38 -7.14
CA ILE A 43 2.97 14.35 -6.17
C ILE A 43 3.08 15.71 -6.83
N ASP A 44 2.40 16.70 -6.27
CA ASP A 44 2.48 18.11 -6.65
C ASP A 44 3.01 19.02 -5.52
N ALA A 45 3.27 18.43 -4.34
CA ALA A 45 3.85 19.11 -3.20
C ALA A 45 5.40 18.96 -3.19
N PRO A 46 6.13 19.94 -2.63
CA PRO A 46 7.58 19.85 -2.52
C PRO A 46 8.00 18.72 -1.58
N LEU A 47 8.97 17.92 -2.02
CA LEU A 47 9.62 16.89 -1.19
C LEU A 47 11.04 17.32 -0.83
N PRO A 48 11.57 16.93 0.35
CA PRO A 48 12.98 17.04 0.65
C PRO A 48 13.83 16.29 -0.39
N ALA A 49 15.05 16.78 -0.68
CA ALA A 49 15.95 16.15 -1.64
C ALA A 49 16.32 14.69 -1.27
N ALA A 50 16.29 14.38 0.04
CA ALA A 50 16.56 13.05 0.58
C ALA A 50 15.53 12.73 1.69
N PRO A 51 14.30 12.32 1.35
CA PRO A 51 13.23 12.11 2.33
C PRO A 51 13.49 10.90 3.23
N VAL A 52 12.85 10.88 4.40
CA VAL A 52 12.64 9.68 5.22
C VAL A 52 11.33 9.03 4.75
N ILE A 53 11.39 7.78 4.35
CA ILE A 53 10.22 7.00 3.91
C ILE A 53 9.90 5.95 4.96
N VAL A 54 8.64 5.86 5.35
CA VAL A 54 8.08 4.75 6.12
C VAL A 54 7.24 3.90 5.16
N ASP A 55 7.63 2.64 4.99
CA ASP A 55 6.94 1.65 4.17
C ASP A 55 6.10 0.76 5.09
N VAL A 56 4.80 1.01 5.14
CA VAL A 56 3.86 0.32 6.04
C VAL A 56 3.27 -0.90 5.36
N GLY A 57 3.39 -2.06 6.02
CA GLY A 57 3.12 -3.35 5.42
C GLY A 57 4.16 -3.69 4.36
N CYS A 58 5.44 -3.50 4.68
CA CYS A 58 6.55 -3.68 3.75
C CYS A 58 6.72 -5.13 3.27
N GLY A 59 6.04 -6.10 3.91
CA GLY A 59 6.10 -7.50 3.58
C GLY A 59 7.55 -8.01 3.55
N GLN A 60 7.97 -8.48 2.38
CA GLN A 60 9.30 -9.04 2.16
C GLN A 60 10.34 -7.99 1.71
N GLY A 61 10.01 -6.68 1.76
CA GLY A 61 10.91 -5.58 1.42
C GLY A 61 11.23 -5.41 -0.06
N ILE A 62 10.41 -5.96 -0.96
CA ILE A 62 10.60 -5.82 -2.42
C ILE A 62 10.52 -4.35 -2.87
N SER A 63 9.79 -3.53 -2.13
CA SER A 63 9.64 -2.09 -2.34
C SER A 63 10.93 -1.28 -2.12
N PHE A 64 11.82 -1.72 -1.23
CA PHE A 64 12.97 -0.91 -0.77
C PHE A 64 13.86 -0.41 -1.91
N ARG A 65 14.27 -1.30 -2.82
CA ARG A 65 15.08 -0.92 -3.98
C ARG A 65 14.33 0.05 -4.90
N LEU A 66 13.05 -0.19 -5.14
CA LEU A 66 12.23 0.64 -6.02
C LEU A 66 12.01 2.05 -5.43
N LEU A 67 11.77 2.13 -4.11
CA LEU A 67 11.64 3.40 -3.38
C LEU A 67 12.97 4.16 -3.36
N ALA A 68 14.11 3.47 -3.14
CA ALA A 68 15.45 4.04 -3.19
C ALA A 68 15.74 4.64 -4.57
N GLU A 69 15.42 3.93 -5.65
CA GLU A 69 15.62 4.40 -7.03
C GLU A 69 14.70 5.59 -7.37
N ALA A 70 13.43 5.53 -6.92
CA ALA A 70 12.44 6.54 -7.27
C ALA A 70 12.62 7.87 -6.52
N PHE A 71 12.92 7.82 -5.21
CA PHE A 71 12.87 8.98 -4.33
C PHE A 71 14.23 9.39 -3.76
N LYS A 72 15.27 8.56 -3.89
CA LYS A 72 16.62 8.79 -3.32
C LYS A 72 16.57 9.19 -1.84
N PRO A 73 15.87 8.42 -0.99
CA PRO A 73 15.69 8.76 0.41
C PRO A 73 17.05 8.69 1.14
N ARG A 74 17.15 9.39 2.28
CA ARG A 74 18.27 9.20 3.22
C ARG A 74 18.04 7.99 4.14
N ARG A 75 16.78 7.57 4.32
CA ARG A 75 16.40 6.43 5.17
C ARG A 75 15.06 5.84 4.70
N ILE A 76 14.95 4.52 4.77
CA ILE A 76 13.69 3.77 4.69
C ILE A 76 13.49 3.02 6.00
N VAL A 77 12.26 3.08 6.56
CA VAL A 77 11.83 2.24 7.67
C VAL A 77 10.70 1.36 7.18
N GLY A 78 10.97 0.06 7.00
CA GLY A 78 9.97 -0.93 6.65
C GLY A 78 9.30 -1.48 7.91
N ILE A 79 7.98 -1.49 7.94
CA ILE A 79 7.20 -2.00 9.08
C ILE A 79 6.23 -3.05 8.58
N ASP A 80 6.21 -4.21 9.26
CA ASP A 80 5.23 -5.26 9.03
C ASP A 80 4.91 -6.01 10.32
N PHE A 81 3.73 -6.59 10.40
CA PHE A 81 3.32 -7.40 11.55
C PHE A 81 3.73 -8.88 11.40
N HIS A 82 3.95 -9.36 10.18
CA HIS A 82 4.22 -10.77 9.89
C HIS A 82 5.73 -11.07 9.98
N GLU A 83 6.16 -11.58 11.14
CA GLU A 83 7.59 -11.89 11.42
C GLU A 83 8.32 -12.70 10.33
N PRO A 84 7.71 -13.76 9.72
CA PRO A 84 8.38 -14.47 8.64
C PRO A 84 8.68 -13.59 7.42
N SER A 85 7.85 -12.59 7.11
CA SER A 85 8.11 -11.61 6.05
C SER A 85 9.24 -10.67 6.41
N LEU A 86 9.33 -10.25 7.68
CA LEU A 86 10.40 -9.35 8.16
C LEU A 86 11.79 -9.98 8.03
N ALA A 87 11.93 -11.29 8.24
CA ALA A 87 13.20 -11.99 8.01
C ALA A 87 13.65 -11.89 6.54
N LEU A 88 12.70 -11.94 5.60
CA LEU A 88 12.97 -11.75 4.17
C LEU A 88 13.21 -10.27 3.83
N ALA A 89 12.50 -9.35 4.51
CA ALA A 89 12.72 -7.92 4.36
C ALA A 89 14.12 -7.48 4.80
N ALA A 90 14.65 -8.07 5.87
CA ALA A 90 16.03 -7.84 6.30
C ALA A 90 17.04 -8.24 5.20
N ASN A 91 16.84 -9.39 4.55
CA ASN A 91 17.68 -9.80 3.42
C ASN A 91 17.54 -8.84 2.22
N SER A 92 16.33 -8.34 1.96
CA SER A 92 16.08 -7.35 0.91
C SER A 92 16.75 -6.01 1.22
N ALA A 93 16.76 -5.58 2.49
CA ALA A 93 17.47 -4.39 2.95
C ALA A 93 18.99 -4.54 2.74
N ASP A 94 19.57 -5.69 3.11
CA ASP A 94 20.99 -5.98 2.90
C ASP A 94 21.35 -5.98 1.40
N ALA A 95 20.51 -6.56 0.57
CA ALA A 95 20.69 -6.57 -0.89
C ALA A 95 20.54 -5.18 -1.53
N CYS A 96 19.98 -4.20 -0.82
CA CYS A 96 19.79 -2.84 -1.30
C CYS A 96 20.87 -1.84 -0.82
N ARG A 97 21.86 -2.29 -0.04
CA ARG A 97 22.91 -1.42 0.55
C ARG A 97 23.74 -0.62 -0.47
N ASP A 98 23.81 -1.09 -1.70
CA ASP A 98 24.44 -0.37 -2.81
C ASP A 98 23.65 0.90 -3.23
N LYS A 99 22.38 0.95 -2.94
CA LYS A 99 21.47 2.08 -3.26
C LYS A 99 21.20 2.98 -2.07
N LEU A 100 21.05 2.38 -0.89
CA LEU A 100 20.74 3.06 0.35
C LEU A 100 21.27 2.24 1.54
N ALA A 101 22.17 2.83 2.32
CA ALA A 101 22.77 2.16 3.48
C ALA A 101 21.84 2.13 4.72
N ASP A 102 20.93 3.10 4.86
CA ASP A 102 20.06 3.24 6.03
C ASP A 102 18.65 2.70 5.71
N ILE A 103 18.51 1.39 5.80
CA ILE A 103 17.22 0.69 5.76
C ILE A 103 17.06 -0.05 7.08
N GLU A 104 16.02 0.30 7.82
CA GLU A 104 15.63 -0.36 9.07
C GLU A 104 14.34 -1.16 8.84
N VAL A 105 14.26 -2.35 9.45
CA VAL A 105 13.08 -3.22 9.39
C VAL A 105 12.58 -3.44 10.80
N LEU A 106 11.32 -3.09 11.06
CA LEU A 106 10.69 -3.14 12.38
C LEU A 106 9.44 -4.03 12.36
N HIS A 107 9.24 -4.79 13.44
CA HIS A 107 7.96 -5.43 13.72
C HIS A 107 7.01 -4.38 14.32
N GLY A 108 5.80 -4.26 13.77
CA GLY A 108 4.81 -3.31 14.26
C GLY A 108 3.44 -3.45 13.60
N ASP A 109 2.43 -2.97 14.34
CA ASP A 109 1.06 -2.84 13.86
C ASP A 109 0.89 -1.49 13.14
N CYS A 110 0.26 -1.48 11.97
CA CYS A 110 -0.06 -0.26 11.23
C CYS A 110 -0.99 0.69 12.00
N ALA A 111 -1.79 0.17 12.92
CA ALA A 111 -2.64 0.95 13.81
C ALA A 111 -1.92 1.45 15.08
N GLN A 112 -0.65 1.06 15.28
CA GLN A 112 0.19 1.50 16.40
C GLN A 112 1.67 1.46 15.97
N LEU A 113 2.08 2.41 15.12
CA LEU A 113 3.43 2.43 14.56
C LEU A 113 4.49 2.72 15.65
N PRO A 114 5.59 1.91 15.71
CA PRO A 114 6.68 2.10 16.67
C PRO A 114 7.60 3.26 16.26
N LEU A 115 7.04 4.41 15.91
CA LEU A 115 7.75 5.57 15.41
C LEU A 115 7.31 6.84 16.16
N PRO A 116 8.22 7.82 16.33
CA PRO A 116 7.87 9.14 16.87
C PRO A 116 6.92 9.91 15.95
N ASP A 117 6.20 10.86 16.54
CA ASP A 117 5.42 11.85 15.81
C ASP A 117 6.31 12.64 14.86
N ALA A 118 5.79 13.04 13.71
CA ALA A 118 6.45 13.90 12.74
C ALA A 118 7.88 13.44 12.37
N SER A 119 8.10 12.13 12.24
CA SER A 119 9.40 11.52 11.93
C SER A 119 9.60 11.21 10.45
N ALA A 120 8.53 11.09 9.66
CA ALA A 120 8.56 10.71 8.25
C ALA A 120 8.21 11.88 7.32
N ASP A 121 8.85 11.93 6.16
CA ASP A 121 8.50 12.83 5.07
C ASP A 121 7.48 12.17 4.12
N ILE A 122 7.55 10.84 3.98
CA ILE A 122 6.64 10.03 3.17
C ILE A 122 6.22 8.81 3.98
N VAL A 123 4.92 8.51 4.00
CA VAL A 123 4.38 7.19 4.32
C VAL A 123 3.94 6.54 3.01
N PHE A 124 4.51 5.38 2.71
CA PHE A 124 4.14 4.56 1.56
C PHE A 124 3.30 3.37 2.02
N CYS A 125 2.11 3.22 1.47
CA CYS A 125 1.19 2.12 1.76
C CYS A 125 0.70 1.54 0.42
N HIS A 126 1.12 0.30 0.13
CA HIS A 126 0.81 -0.35 -1.14
C HIS A 126 0.29 -1.76 -0.92
N GLN A 127 -0.95 -2.02 -1.34
CA GLN A 127 -1.61 -3.32 -1.26
C GLN A 127 -1.58 -3.96 0.14
N THR A 128 -1.67 -3.13 1.17
CA THR A 128 -1.60 -3.51 2.59
C THR A 128 -2.87 -3.11 3.33
N PHE A 129 -3.39 -1.92 3.05
CA PHE A 129 -4.46 -1.31 3.82
C PHE A 129 -5.77 -2.12 3.78
N HIS A 130 -6.05 -2.79 2.67
CA HIS A 130 -7.21 -3.66 2.52
C HIS A 130 -7.13 -4.97 3.36
N HIS A 131 -5.97 -5.30 3.94
CA HIS A 131 -5.81 -6.38 4.90
C HIS A 131 -6.08 -5.95 6.36
N LEU A 132 -6.05 -4.64 6.64
CA LEU A 132 -6.21 -4.10 7.98
C LEU A 132 -7.67 -4.11 8.42
N VAL A 133 -7.91 -4.51 9.66
CA VAL A 133 -9.24 -4.44 10.30
C VAL A 133 -9.46 -3.03 10.87
N GLU A 134 -8.46 -2.47 11.55
CA GLU A 134 -8.48 -1.15 12.19
C GLU A 134 -7.98 -0.04 11.24
N GLN A 135 -8.68 0.15 10.12
CA GLN A 135 -8.28 1.09 9.07
C GLN A 135 -8.24 2.56 9.51
N ASP A 136 -9.18 3.00 10.35
CA ASP A 136 -9.20 4.38 10.87
C ASP A 136 -8.02 4.63 11.81
N GLY A 137 -7.67 3.66 12.66
CA GLY A 137 -6.50 3.70 13.53
C GLY A 137 -5.19 3.77 12.74
N ALA A 138 -5.06 2.92 11.71
CA ALA A 138 -3.88 2.94 10.84
C ALA A 138 -3.71 4.31 10.14
N LEU A 139 -4.80 4.89 9.63
CA LEU A 139 -4.74 6.19 8.98
C LEU A 139 -4.38 7.33 9.95
N ALA A 140 -4.86 7.27 11.20
CA ALA A 140 -4.46 8.19 12.24
C ALA A 140 -2.96 8.09 12.58
N GLU A 141 -2.40 6.87 12.62
CA GLU A 141 -0.98 6.63 12.80
C GLU A 141 -0.14 7.14 11.62
N PHE A 142 -0.59 6.94 10.37
CA PHE A 142 0.06 7.50 9.19
C PHE A 142 0.12 9.02 9.27
N HIS A 143 -0.99 9.63 9.68
CA HIS A 143 -1.04 11.08 9.90
C HIS A 143 -0.11 11.52 11.04
N ARG A 144 -0.08 10.79 12.18
CA ARG A 144 0.77 11.13 13.34
C ARG A 144 2.26 11.12 12.99
N VAL A 145 2.74 10.06 12.33
CA VAL A 145 4.17 9.91 12.03
C VAL A 145 4.65 10.81 10.90
N LEU A 146 3.77 11.28 10.01
CA LEU A 146 4.13 12.25 9.00
C LEU A 146 4.43 13.62 9.60
N LYS A 147 5.47 14.27 9.12
CA LYS A 147 5.75 15.67 9.39
C LYS A 147 4.65 16.59 8.83
N PRO A 148 4.50 17.83 9.33
CA PRO A 148 3.68 18.82 8.65
C PRO A 148 4.08 18.93 7.17
N GLY A 149 3.10 18.88 6.25
CA GLY A 149 3.35 18.85 4.81
C GLY A 149 3.91 17.54 4.27
N GLY A 150 4.09 16.51 5.09
CA GLY A 150 4.48 15.17 4.66
C GLY A 150 3.40 14.49 3.81
N ILE A 151 3.78 13.48 3.03
CA ILE A 151 2.94 12.91 1.99
C ILE A 151 2.63 11.44 2.29
N LEU A 152 1.34 11.11 2.25
CA LEU A 152 0.86 9.72 2.16
C LEU A 152 0.80 9.31 0.69
N LEU A 153 1.58 8.31 0.30
CA LEU A 153 1.50 7.62 -0.97
C LEU A 153 0.72 6.33 -0.79
N PHE A 154 -0.52 6.33 -1.23
CA PHE A 154 -1.48 5.25 -1.00
C PHE A 154 -1.87 4.61 -2.33
N ALA A 155 -1.68 3.30 -2.48
CA ALA A 155 -2.05 2.55 -3.68
C ALA A 155 -2.68 1.22 -3.31
N GLU A 156 -4.01 1.09 -3.53
CA GLU A 156 -4.79 -0.01 -3.02
C GLU A 156 -5.76 -0.62 -4.03
N SER A 157 -6.06 -1.89 -3.79
CA SER A 157 -7.14 -2.60 -4.44
C SER A 157 -8.47 -2.25 -3.81
N THR A 158 -9.48 -2.00 -4.65
CA THR A 158 -10.84 -1.70 -4.19
C THR A 158 -11.66 -2.96 -3.94
N ASP A 159 -12.84 -2.79 -3.36
CA ASP A 159 -13.81 -3.85 -3.16
C ASP A 159 -14.22 -4.55 -4.47
N ALA A 160 -14.21 -3.83 -5.59
CA ALA A 160 -14.53 -4.39 -6.90
C ALA A 160 -13.53 -5.47 -7.34
N TYR A 161 -12.25 -5.28 -7.02
CA TYR A 161 -11.19 -6.25 -7.28
C TYR A 161 -11.19 -7.37 -6.24
N ILE A 162 -11.15 -7.00 -4.95
CA ILE A 162 -11.05 -7.95 -3.83
C ILE A 162 -12.24 -8.93 -3.79
N LYS A 163 -13.45 -8.46 -4.12
CA LYS A 163 -14.65 -9.29 -4.15
C LYS A 163 -14.80 -10.13 -5.42
N SER A 164 -13.89 -10.03 -6.39
CA SER A 164 -13.90 -10.88 -7.58
C SER A 164 -13.69 -12.35 -7.20
N TRP A 165 -14.27 -13.27 -7.98
CA TRP A 165 -14.21 -14.70 -7.66
C TRP A 165 -12.78 -15.26 -7.71
N VAL A 166 -11.93 -14.74 -8.60
CA VAL A 166 -10.51 -15.15 -8.72
C VAL A 166 -9.72 -14.75 -7.48
N ILE A 167 -9.87 -13.49 -7.03
CA ILE A 167 -9.15 -13.02 -5.84
C ILE A 167 -9.62 -13.76 -4.60
N ARG A 168 -10.91 -13.99 -4.44
CA ARG A 168 -11.44 -14.78 -3.33
C ARG A 168 -10.97 -16.24 -3.30
N LEU A 169 -10.65 -16.81 -4.48
CA LEU A 169 -10.12 -18.17 -4.58
C LEU A 169 -8.63 -18.23 -4.18
N LEU A 170 -7.85 -17.24 -4.60
CA LEU A 170 -6.39 -17.26 -4.49
C LEU A 170 -5.84 -16.56 -3.25
N PHE A 171 -6.56 -15.56 -2.72
CA PHE A 171 -6.10 -14.67 -1.65
C PHE A 171 -7.13 -14.61 -0.51
N ARG A 172 -6.67 -14.14 0.66
CA ARG A 172 -7.54 -13.96 1.84
C ARG A 172 -7.58 -12.50 2.25
N HIS A 173 -8.79 -12.00 2.51
CA HIS A 173 -9.03 -10.60 2.88
C HIS A 173 -10.17 -10.49 3.90
N PRO A 174 -10.14 -9.50 4.81
CA PRO A 174 -11.27 -9.17 5.68
C PRO A 174 -12.37 -8.49 4.84
N MET A 175 -13.38 -9.26 4.44
CA MET A 175 -14.36 -8.83 3.44
C MET A 175 -15.25 -7.66 3.89
N HIS A 176 -15.41 -7.43 5.20
CA HIS A 176 -16.28 -6.41 5.78
C HIS A 176 -15.68 -5.00 5.76
N VAL A 177 -14.35 -4.86 5.64
CA VAL A 177 -13.66 -3.55 5.63
C VAL A 177 -13.34 -3.03 4.23
N GLN A 178 -13.64 -3.81 3.20
CA GLN A 178 -13.32 -3.47 1.81
C GLN A 178 -14.13 -2.26 1.32
N LYS A 179 -13.46 -1.30 0.69
CA LYS A 179 -14.06 -0.05 0.22
C LYS A 179 -13.95 0.12 -1.30
N SER A 180 -14.87 0.91 -1.86
CA SER A 180 -14.74 1.45 -3.22
C SER A 180 -13.60 2.48 -3.28
N ALA A 181 -13.20 2.87 -4.49
CA ALA A 181 -12.23 3.94 -4.68
C ALA A 181 -12.66 5.23 -3.94
N ASP A 182 -13.91 5.68 -4.16
CA ASP A 182 -14.46 6.85 -3.46
C ASP A 182 -14.46 6.66 -1.94
N GLY A 183 -14.79 5.45 -1.46
CA GLY A 183 -14.78 5.14 -0.04
C GLY A 183 -13.39 5.30 0.61
N TYR A 184 -12.31 4.91 -0.08
CA TYR A 184 -10.94 5.15 0.37
C TYR A 184 -10.58 6.63 0.32
N LEU A 185 -10.90 7.32 -0.77
CA LEU A 185 -10.62 8.76 -0.92
C LEU A 185 -11.32 9.58 0.17
N ASP A 186 -12.58 9.28 0.48
CA ASP A 186 -13.32 9.96 1.54
C ASP A 186 -12.74 9.66 2.93
N MET A 187 -12.29 8.43 3.16
CA MET A 187 -11.64 8.04 4.40
C MET A 187 -10.32 8.80 4.58
N ILE A 188 -9.48 8.91 3.55
CA ILE A 188 -8.22 9.64 3.58
C ILE A 188 -8.48 11.14 3.87
N ARG A 189 -9.50 11.75 3.27
CA ARG A 189 -9.89 13.15 3.58
C ARG A 189 -10.30 13.32 5.04
N ARG A 190 -11.15 12.43 5.57
CA ARG A 190 -11.55 12.45 6.99
C ARG A 190 -10.38 12.21 7.94
N GLY A 191 -9.37 11.46 7.50
CA GLY A 191 -8.13 11.25 8.24
C GLY A 191 -7.18 12.46 8.29
N GLY A 192 -7.60 13.63 7.79
CA GLY A 192 -6.80 14.87 7.87
C GLY A 192 -5.84 15.08 6.70
N PHE A 193 -6.05 14.39 5.58
CA PHE A 193 -5.22 14.55 4.38
C PHE A 193 -5.91 15.41 3.32
N ARG A 194 -5.12 16.20 2.58
CA ARG A 194 -5.56 17.06 1.48
C ARG A 194 -5.02 16.54 0.15
N PHE A 195 -5.87 16.47 -0.84
CA PHE A 195 -5.55 16.15 -2.23
C PHE A 195 -6.71 16.59 -3.14
N ASP A 196 -6.45 16.78 -4.40
CA ASP A 196 -7.46 17.04 -5.44
C ASP A 196 -7.41 15.95 -6.54
N GLN A 197 -8.13 16.17 -7.64
CA GLN A 197 -8.22 15.20 -8.74
C GLN A 197 -6.86 14.95 -9.43
N ARG A 198 -5.92 15.89 -9.41
CA ARG A 198 -4.59 15.75 -10.02
C ARG A 198 -3.72 14.78 -9.22
N ASN A 199 -4.01 14.62 -7.93
CA ASN A 199 -3.29 13.74 -7.02
C ASN A 199 -3.89 12.33 -6.95
N VAL A 200 -4.91 12.03 -7.78
CA VAL A 200 -5.60 10.74 -7.81
C VAL A 200 -5.46 10.08 -9.18
N SER A 201 -5.20 8.78 -9.17
CA SER A 201 -5.25 7.93 -10.35
C SER A 201 -6.12 6.70 -10.06
N LEU A 202 -6.88 6.28 -11.06
CA LEU A 202 -7.72 5.08 -11.00
C LEU A 202 -7.22 4.10 -12.09
N PRO A 203 -6.10 3.39 -11.83
CA PRO A 203 -5.47 2.55 -12.84
C PRO A 203 -6.39 1.41 -13.25
N TYR A 204 -6.38 1.08 -14.55
CA TYR A 204 -7.09 -0.06 -15.09
C TYR A 204 -6.11 -1.00 -15.79
N LEU A 205 -5.29 -1.64 -14.96
CA LEU A 205 -4.23 -2.53 -15.41
C LEU A 205 -4.78 -3.91 -15.75
N TRP A 206 -4.14 -4.62 -16.67
CA TRP A 206 -4.60 -5.92 -17.16
C TRP A 206 -4.86 -6.95 -16.05
N TRP A 207 -4.02 -6.96 -15.02
CA TRP A 207 -4.14 -7.89 -13.90
C TRP A 207 -5.23 -7.51 -12.90
N SER A 208 -5.67 -6.23 -12.87
CA SER A 208 -6.70 -5.74 -11.96
C SER A 208 -8.10 -5.74 -12.59
N ARG A 209 -8.21 -6.09 -13.87
CA ARG A 209 -9.49 -6.12 -14.57
C ARG A 209 -10.38 -7.20 -13.98
N ALA A 210 -11.48 -6.74 -13.35
CA ALA A 210 -12.36 -7.60 -12.57
C ALA A 210 -12.92 -8.76 -13.40
N LYS A 211 -13.08 -9.91 -12.76
CA LYS A 211 -13.67 -11.17 -13.19
C LYS A 211 -12.78 -12.10 -13.99
N ASP A 212 -12.00 -11.65 -14.97
CA ASP A 212 -11.32 -12.55 -15.91
C ASP A 212 -9.92 -12.10 -16.33
N PHE A 213 -9.29 -11.21 -15.57
CA PHE A 213 -7.97 -10.61 -15.90
C PHE A 213 -7.92 -9.96 -17.28
N GLY A 214 -9.05 -9.41 -17.75
CA GLY A 214 -9.15 -8.77 -19.05
C GLY A 214 -9.18 -9.74 -20.24
N LEU A 215 -9.47 -11.02 -20.02
CA LEU A 215 -9.56 -12.00 -21.11
C LEU A 215 -10.66 -11.63 -22.12
N LEU A 216 -11.85 -11.23 -21.64
CA LEU A 216 -12.94 -10.81 -22.51
C LEU A 216 -12.60 -9.56 -23.33
N GLU A 217 -11.84 -8.62 -22.75
CA GLU A 217 -11.34 -7.45 -23.49
C GLU A 217 -10.32 -7.84 -24.55
N ARG A 218 -9.40 -8.75 -24.23
CA ARG A 218 -8.40 -9.27 -25.20
C ARG A 218 -9.05 -10.00 -26.37
N LEU A 219 -10.20 -10.66 -26.12
CA LEU A 219 -10.98 -11.33 -27.15
C LEU A 219 -11.93 -10.38 -27.91
N GLY A 220 -11.97 -9.09 -27.55
CA GLY A 220 -12.88 -8.12 -28.15
C GLY A 220 -14.34 -8.28 -27.77
N LEU A 221 -14.64 -9.11 -26.74
CA LEU A 221 -16.01 -9.40 -26.30
C LEU A 221 -16.53 -8.40 -25.26
N TYR A 222 -15.66 -7.56 -24.71
CA TYR A 222 -16.00 -6.54 -23.74
C TYR A 222 -15.09 -5.32 -23.87
N HIS A 223 -15.68 -4.12 -23.87
CA HIS A 223 -14.97 -2.85 -23.93
C HIS A 223 -15.47 -1.93 -22.81
N PRO A 224 -14.85 -1.95 -21.62
CA PRO A 224 -15.27 -1.11 -20.52
C PRO A 224 -15.01 0.36 -20.82
N GLN A 225 -16.00 1.20 -20.57
CA GLN A 225 -15.87 2.64 -20.75
C GLN A 225 -15.45 3.29 -19.41
N PRO A 226 -14.48 4.21 -19.41
CA PRO A 226 -14.16 5.02 -18.23
C PRO A 226 -15.41 5.68 -17.65
N GLY A 227 -15.53 5.68 -16.29
CA GLY A 227 -16.70 6.22 -15.60
C GLY A 227 -17.96 5.34 -15.62
N LYS A 228 -18.01 4.29 -16.44
CA LYS A 228 -19.09 3.30 -16.46
C LYS A 228 -18.71 1.93 -15.90
N ARG A 229 -17.47 1.77 -15.46
CA ARG A 229 -16.94 0.58 -14.82
C ARG A 229 -16.78 0.81 -13.31
N ARG A 230 -16.76 -0.27 -12.54
CA ARG A 230 -16.27 -0.18 -11.15
C ARG A 230 -14.76 -0.08 -11.16
N GLU A 231 -14.22 0.90 -10.46
CA GLU A 231 -12.77 1.07 -10.35
C GLU A 231 -12.19 -0.04 -9.47
N THR A 232 -11.11 -0.64 -9.92
CA THR A 232 -10.48 -1.80 -9.26
C THR A 232 -9.25 -1.45 -8.44
N LEU A 233 -8.64 -0.30 -8.74
CA LEU A 233 -7.48 0.25 -8.07
C LEU A 233 -7.70 1.73 -7.78
N VAL A 234 -7.06 2.22 -6.73
CA VAL A 234 -6.96 3.64 -6.41
C VAL A 234 -5.55 3.97 -5.95
N ASN A 235 -4.95 4.96 -6.59
CA ASN A 235 -3.68 5.55 -6.18
C ASN A 235 -3.90 7.01 -5.83
N VAL A 236 -3.35 7.45 -4.71
CA VAL A 236 -3.42 8.85 -4.29
C VAL A 236 -2.13 9.30 -3.61
N ALA A 237 -1.68 10.51 -3.93
CA ALA A 237 -0.66 11.23 -3.20
C ALA A 237 -1.34 12.33 -2.39
N ALA A 238 -1.45 12.15 -1.07
CA ALA A 238 -2.20 13.04 -0.20
C ALA A 238 -1.28 13.71 0.82
N VAL A 239 -1.41 15.03 0.98
CA VAL A 239 -0.57 15.82 1.90
C VAL A 239 -1.23 15.88 3.26
N LYS A 240 -0.45 15.67 4.34
CA LYS A 240 -0.90 15.91 5.71
C LYS A 240 -1.36 17.36 5.85
N ALA A 241 -2.62 17.57 6.23
CA ALA A 241 -3.13 18.90 6.58
C ALA A 241 -2.50 19.37 7.90
N ASP A 242 -2.22 20.67 8.00
CA ASP A 242 -1.72 21.30 9.22
C ASP A 242 -2.76 21.22 10.35
#